data_d835f0443fe5b6e77fd579acc62115e6
#
_entry.id   d835f0443fe5b6e77fd579acc62115e6
#
_cell.length_a   1.000
_cell.length_b   1.000
_cell.length_c   1.000
_cell.angle_alpha   90.00
_cell.angle_beta   90.00
_cell.angle_gamma   90.00
#
_symmetry.space_group_name_H-M   'P 1'
#
loop_
_entity.id
_entity.type
_entity.pdbx_description
1 polymer ?
#
loop_
_entity_poly.entity_id
_entity_poly.type
_entity_poly.pdbx_seq_one_letter_code
_entity_poly.pdbx_strand_id
1 'polypeptide(L)'
;MPGSASFRRSPSPFSPSSPSSRTPIDVTPERRESLAKSIFTDFLADGSFGEALAAAQDLAVPGFMRRLAEIGLARAYDARTEEEWRAVVDLLVRLGAAGQVPGADLGAAVAGLAPRLEDDAMDFRFAPAVLGTLLGRAAAGKQLGLDVLAAAAGALGLDALDAAAGAVESAAPRRGLVAAALCALRDEVGAERLVPAVAEAGLDLAALLASDPEFDDELLEPAAFLAAQGLDGLL
;
A
#
# COMPACT_ATOMS: atom_id res chain seq x y z
N MET A 1 27.82 33.05 69.53
CA MET A 1 27.17 31.83 68.99
C MET A 1 25.85 32.21 68.37
N PRO A 2 25.76 32.38 67.03
CA PRO A 2 24.44 32.52 66.36
C PRO A 2 24.09 31.25 65.65
N GLY A 3 22.83 30.83 65.90
CA GLY A 3 22.22 29.58 65.39
C GLY A 3 21.90 29.66 63.92
N SER A 4 22.22 28.57 63.21
CA SER A 4 21.89 28.32 61.81
C SER A 4 20.42 28.00 61.65
N ALA A 5 19.67 28.85 60.97
CA ALA A 5 18.31 28.58 60.51
C ALA A 5 18.32 27.72 59.25
N SER A 6 17.90 26.49 59.37
CA SER A 6 17.77 25.53 58.27
C SER A 6 16.47 25.79 57.49
N PHE A 7 16.60 26.37 56.29
CA PHE A 7 15.47 26.56 55.36
C PHE A 7 15.11 25.21 54.69
N ARG A 8 14.08 24.54 55.18
CA ARG A 8 13.48 23.40 54.47
C ARG A 8 12.67 23.91 53.29
N ARG A 9 13.16 23.67 52.04
CA ARG A 9 12.37 23.81 50.84
C ARG A 9 11.49 22.58 50.71
N SER A 10 10.18 22.78 50.75
CA SER A 10 9.17 21.78 50.39
C SER A 10 9.18 21.58 48.89
N PRO A 11 9.22 20.32 48.37
CA PRO A 11 9.03 20.08 46.96
C PRO A 11 7.52 20.24 46.62
N SER A 12 7.24 21.10 45.64
CA SER A 12 5.90 21.20 45.04
C SER A 12 5.52 19.89 44.37
N PRO A 13 4.30 19.39 44.54
CA PRO A 13 3.85 18.23 43.81
C PRO A 13 3.64 18.60 42.33
N PHE A 14 4.51 18.12 41.47
CA PHE A 14 4.26 18.08 40.05
C PHE A 14 3.03 17.18 39.82
N SER A 15 1.90 17.78 39.56
CA SER A 15 0.72 17.05 39.04
C SER A 15 1.04 16.61 37.63
N PRO A 16 0.98 15.32 37.31
CA PRO A 16 1.05 14.88 35.93
C PRO A 16 -0.18 15.42 35.20
N SER A 17 0.06 16.25 34.18
CA SER A 17 -0.96 16.71 33.26
C SER A 17 -1.64 15.48 32.65
N SER A 18 -2.90 15.26 32.98
CA SER A 18 -3.72 14.23 32.37
C SER A 18 -3.69 14.40 30.85
N PRO A 19 -3.57 13.31 30.06
CA PRO A 19 -3.68 13.39 28.62
C PRO A 19 -5.04 14.00 28.30
N SER A 20 -5.05 15.14 27.65
CA SER A 20 -6.26 15.78 27.14
C SER A 20 -6.98 14.76 26.27
N SER A 21 -8.13 14.26 26.74
CA SER A 21 -9.07 13.54 25.91
C SER A 21 -9.55 14.53 24.83
N ARG A 22 -8.87 14.53 23.67
CA ARG A 22 -9.36 15.23 22.51
C ARG A 22 -10.70 14.62 22.16
N THR A 23 -11.77 15.34 22.37
CA THR A 23 -13.11 15.02 21.87
C THR A 23 -12.98 14.88 20.34
N PRO A 24 -13.50 13.81 19.72
CA PRO A 24 -13.53 13.71 18.27
C PRO A 24 -14.22 14.96 17.73
N ILE A 25 -13.52 15.72 16.91
CA ILE A 25 -14.09 16.85 16.21
C ILE A 25 -15.12 16.25 15.25
N ASP A 26 -16.38 16.66 15.36
CA ASP A 26 -17.44 16.24 14.44
C ASP A 26 -17.17 16.89 13.07
N VAL A 27 -16.33 16.23 12.28
CA VAL A 27 -15.89 16.68 10.97
C VAL A 27 -16.82 16.08 9.92
N THR A 28 -17.40 16.93 9.06
CA THR A 28 -18.24 16.45 7.95
C THR A 28 -17.43 15.48 7.05
N PRO A 29 -18.10 14.56 6.34
CA PRO A 29 -17.41 13.62 5.44
C PRO A 29 -16.51 14.34 4.42
N GLU A 30 -16.98 15.42 3.82
CA GLU A 30 -16.23 16.20 2.82
C GLU A 30 -14.99 16.85 3.43
N ARG A 31 -15.10 17.37 4.64
CA ARG A 31 -13.97 17.96 5.36
C ARG A 31 -12.95 16.88 5.72
N ARG A 32 -13.40 15.68 6.08
CA ARG A 32 -12.53 14.54 6.37
C ARG A 32 -11.77 14.09 5.13
N GLU A 33 -12.42 14.00 3.97
CA GLU A 33 -11.74 13.70 2.70
C GLU A 33 -10.72 14.77 2.32
N SER A 34 -11.05 16.05 2.52
CA SER A 34 -10.10 17.15 2.28
C SER A 34 -8.85 17.02 3.16
N LEU A 35 -9.04 16.70 4.44
CA LEU A 35 -7.92 16.49 5.37
C LEU A 35 -7.11 15.24 5.01
N ALA A 36 -7.76 14.16 4.55
CA ALA A 36 -7.06 12.98 4.07
C ALA A 36 -6.19 13.28 2.86
N LYS A 37 -6.68 14.08 1.91
CA LYS A 37 -5.88 14.52 0.75
C LYS A 37 -4.68 15.38 1.17
N SER A 38 -4.86 16.27 2.17
CA SER A 38 -3.74 17.11 2.65
C SER A 38 -2.62 16.27 3.28
N ILE A 39 -2.93 15.16 3.97
CA ILE A 39 -1.89 14.28 4.55
C ILE A 39 -0.86 13.87 3.48
N PHE A 40 -1.33 13.42 2.32
CA PHE A 40 -0.43 12.98 1.25
C PHE A 40 0.28 14.16 0.58
N THR A 41 -0.40 15.29 0.41
CA THR A 41 0.19 16.50 -0.19
C THR A 41 1.28 17.07 0.71
N ASP A 42 1.01 17.20 2.00
CA ASP A 42 1.94 17.74 2.98
C ASP A 42 3.14 16.81 3.16
N PHE A 43 2.89 15.49 3.23
CA PHE A 43 3.97 14.50 3.29
C PHE A 43 4.89 14.54 2.07
N LEU A 44 4.33 14.73 0.86
CA LEU A 44 5.16 14.87 -0.34
C LEU A 44 5.98 16.16 -0.35
N ALA A 45 5.54 17.20 0.37
CA ALA A 45 6.23 18.48 0.45
C ALA A 45 7.37 18.48 1.47
N ASP A 46 7.16 17.86 2.64
CA ASP A 46 8.09 17.95 3.79
C ASP A 46 8.71 16.62 4.23
N GLY A 47 8.12 15.48 3.84
CA GLY A 47 8.58 14.15 4.22
C GLY A 47 8.31 13.76 5.68
N SER A 48 7.55 14.58 6.43
CA SER A 48 7.33 14.39 7.85
C SER A 48 6.33 13.27 8.15
N PHE A 49 6.84 12.05 8.38
CA PHE A 49 6.00 10.93 8.80
C PHE A 49 5.28 11.18 10.13
N GLY A 50 5.93 11.85 11.07
CA GLY A 50 5.34 12.13 12.38
C GLY A 50 4.08 12.98 12.28
N GLU A 51 4.08 13.99 11.41
CA GLU A 51 2.92 14.85 11.16
C GLU A 51 1.82 14.10 10.40
N ALA A 52 2.18 13.36 9.36
CA ALA A 52 1.24 12.52 8.62
C ALA A 52 0.56 11.47 9.53
N LEU A 53 1.33 10.84 10.42
CA LEU A 53 0.80 9.88 11.41
C LEU A 53 -0.17 10.54 12.38
N ALA A 54 0.18 11.71 12.93
CA ALA A 54 -0.69 12.45 13.85
C ALA A 54 -1.99 12.87 13.15
N ALA A 55 -1.90 13.38 11.92
CA ALA A 55 -3.07 13.76 11.13
C ALA A 55 -3.96 12.54 10.79
N ALA A 56 -3.37 11.38 10.47
CA ALA A 56 -4.11 10.15 10.25
C ALA A 56 -4.81 9.66 11.53
N GLN A 57 -4.17 9.81 12.70
CA GLN A 57 -4.79 9.50 14.00
C GLN A 57 -6.01 10.38 14.30
N ASP A 58 -5.94 11.66 13.98
CA ASP A 58 -7.08 12.59 14.15
C ASP A 58 -8.26 12.24 13.22
N LEU A 59 -8.01 11.55 12.10
CA LEU A 59 -9.02 11.05 11.17
C LEU A 59 -9.50 9.62 11.47
N ALA A 60 -8.92 8.94 12.45
CA ALA A 60 -9.21 7.54 12.76
C ALA A 60 -10.63 7.35 13.30
N VAL A 61 -11.60 7.21 12.40
CA VAL A 61 -12.98 6.82 12.71
C VAL A 61 -13.31 5.49 12.04
N PRO A 62 -14.21 4.68 12.62
CA PRO A 62 -14.60 3.41 12.02
C PRO A 62 -15.02 3.56 10.56
N GLY A 63 -14.46 2.72 9.68
CA GLY A 63 -14.77 2.67 8.25
C GLY A 63 -14.10 3.74 7.38
N PHE A 64 -13.39 4.72 7.96
CA PHE A 64 -12.73 5.75 7.14
C PHE A 64 -11.30 5.36 6.70
N MET A 65 -10.64 4.41 7.38
CA MET A 65 -9.25 4.05 7.07
C MET A 65 -9.12 3.40 5.69
N ARG A 66 -10.10 2.62 5.26
CA ARG A 66 -10.18 2.16 3.87
C ARG A 66 -10.22 3.35 2.90
N ARG A 67 -11.05 4.36 3.18
CA ARG A 67 -11.16 5.55 2.33
C ARG A 67 -9.86 6.35 2.29
N LEU A 68 -9.13 6.43 3.41
CA LEU A 68 -7.80 7.04 3.47
C LEU A 68 -6.82 6.29 2.53
N ALA A 69 -6.83 4.96 2.55
CA ALA A 69 -6.00 4.15 1.65
C ALA A 69 -6.38 4.37 0.17
N GLU A 70 -7.67 4.40 -0.17
CA GLU A 70 -8.16 4.70 -1.52
C GLU A 70 -7.71 6.08 -2.00
N ILE A 71 -7.77 7.11 -1.14
CA ILE A 71 -7.30 8.48 -1.45
C ILE A 71 -5.78 8.47 -1.70
N GLY A 72 -5.02 7.75 -0.88
CA GLY A 72 -3.58 7.61 -1.07
C GLY A 72 -3.23 6.92 -2.39
N LEU A 73 -3.92 5.83 -2.72
CA LEU A 73 -3.72 5.12 -3.99
C LEU A 73 -4.07 5.99 -5.19
N ALA A 74 -5.20 6.71 -5.14
CA ALA A 74 -5.55 7.66 -6.19
C ALA A 74 -4.46 8.75 -6.34
N ARG A 75 -3.91 9.26 -5.23
CA ARG A 75 -2.81 10.23 -5.29
C ARG A 75 -1.53 9.63 -5.86
N ALA A 76 -1.25 8.35 -5.62
CA ALA A 76 -0.12 7.65 -6.21
C ALA A 76 -0.30 7.44 -7.72
N TYR A 77 -1.52 7.18 -8.19
CA TYR A 77 -1.83 7.08 -9.62
C TYR A 77 -1.60 8.40 -10.34
N ASP A 78 -2.03 9.52 -9.74
CA ASP A 78 -1.86 10.88 -10.28
C ASP A 78 -0.40 11.38 -10.20
N ALA A 79 0.54 10.58 -9.70
CA ALA A 79 1.93 10.97 -9.56
C ALA A 79 2.59 11.23 -10.93
N ARG A 80 3.41 12.28 -10.99
CA ARG A 80 4.15 12.66 -12.19
C ARG A 80 5.48 11.94 -12.31
N THR A 81 6.06 11.58 -11.19
CA THR A 81 7.36 10.91 -11.10
C THR A 81 7.28 9.61 -10.29
N GLU A 82 8.29 8.79 -10.46
CA GLU A 82 8.41 7.53 -9.74
C GLU A 82 8.65 7.77 -8.25
N GLU A 83 9.40 8.80 -7.91
CA GLU A 83 9.67 9.20 -6.52
C GLU A 83 8.39 9.60 -5.78
N GLU A 84 7.50 10.34 -6.46
CA GLU A 84 6.22 10.76 -5.86
C GLU A 84 5.36 9.56 -5.48
N TRP A 85 5.08 8.64 -6.41
CA TRP A 85 4.21 7.52 -6.09
C TRP A 85 4.86 6.56 -5.08
N ARG A 86 6.18 6.37 -5.14
CA ARG A 86 6.91 5.55 -4.17
C ARG A 86 6.82 6.14 -2.77
N ALA A 87 6.91 7.46 -2.63
CA ALA A 87 6.76 8.13 -1.35
C ALA A 87 5.34 7.95 -0.78
N VAL A 88 4.30 8.02 -1.62
CA VAL A 88 2.92 7.78 -1.18
C VAL A 88 2.73 6.32 -0.73
N VAL A 89 3.24 5.35 -1.50
CA VAL A 89 3.20 3.93 -1.13
C VAL A 89 3.96 3.69 0.18
N ASP A 90 5.14 4.31 0.34
CA ASP A 90 5.91 4.25 1.59
C ASP A 90 5.09 4.75 2.78
N LEU A 91 4.42 5.89 2.63
CA LEU A 91 3.55 6.44 3.67
C LEU A 91 2.42 5.46 4.03
N LEU A 92 1.73 4.88 3.04
CA LEU A 92 0.65 3.91 3.29
C LEU A 92 1.15 2.67 4.05
N VAL A 93 2.27 2.10 3.63
CA VAL A 93 2.89 0.94 4.30
C VAL A 93 3.28 1.30 5.74
N ARG A 94 3.88 2.47 5.96
CA ARG A 94 4.26 2.94 7.31
C ARG A 94 3.06 3.22 8.20
N LEU A 95 1.98 3.80 7.65
CA LEU A 95 0.72 3.98 8.39
C LEU A 95 0.09 2.63 8.76
N GLY A 96 0.18 1.64 7.86
CA GLY A 96 -0.23 0.27 8.14
C GLY A 96 0.61 -0.36 9.26
N ALA A 97 1.93 -0.25 9.20
CA ALA A 97 2.85 -0.75 10.22
C ALA A 97 2.63 -0.07 11.60
N ALA A 98 2.23 1.20 11.61
CA ALA A 98 1.84 1.92 12.82
C ALA A 98 0.43 1.56 13.33
N GLY A 99 -0.30 0.67 12.62
CA GLY A 99 -1.66 0.24 12.98
C GLY A 99 -2.76 1.28 12.72
N GLN A 100 -2.45 2.36 11.97
CA GLN A 100 -3.45 3.38 11.62
C GLN A 100 -4.33 2.92 10.47
N VAL A 101 -3.75 2.29 9.45
CA VAL A 101 -4.49 1.66 8.35
C VAL A 101 -4.44 0.15 8.55
N PRO A 102 -5.51 -0.48 9.04
CA PRO A 102 -5.56 -1.93 9.19
C PRO A 102 -5.31 -2.66 7.86
N GLY A 103 -4.62 -3.80 7.88
CA GLY A 103 -4.37 -4.59 6.67
C GLY A 103 -5.66 -4.95 5.91
N ALA A 104 -6.74 -5.24 6.65
CA ALA A 104 -8.04 -5.50 6.04
C ALA A 104 -8.58 -4.30 5.22
N ASP A 105 -8.40 -3.07 5.72
CA ASP A 105 -8.82 -1.85 5.02
C ASP A 105 -7.92 -1.59 3.80
N LEU A 106 -6.62 -1.83 3.93
CA LEU A 106 -5.66 -1.73 2.83
C LEU A 106 -5.98 -2.76 1.73
N GLY A 107 -6.21 -4.02 2.11
CA GLY A 107 -6.60 -5.09 1.20
C GLY A 107 -7.93 -4.79 0.48
N ALA A 108 -8.92 -4.26 1.22
CA ALA A 108 -10.20 -3.86 0.64
C ALA A 108 -10.07 -2.67 -0.35
N ALA A 109 -9.15 -1.73 -0.09
CA ALA A 109 -8.86 -0.63 -1.02
C ALA A 109 -8.24 -1.18 -2.32
N VAL A 110 -7.27 -2.10 -2.22
CA VAL A 110 -6.66 -2.76 -3.39
C VAL A 110 -7.71 -3.57 -4.16
N ALA A 111 -8.52 -4.39 -3.47
CA ALA A 111 -9.56 -5.18 -4.10
C ALA A 111 -10.61 -4.34 -4.86
N GLY A 112 -10.84 -3.09 -4.43
CA GLY A 112 -11.72 -2.15 -5.14
C GLY A 112 -11.11 -1.54 -6.40
N LEU A 113 -9.78 -1.53 -6.52
CA LEU A 113 -9.06 -0.98 -7.67
C LEU A 113 -8.62 -2.06 -8.67
N ALA A 114 -8.29 -3.26 -8.19
CA ALA A 114 -7.76 -4.33 -9.02
C ALA A 114 -8.63 -4.63 -10.27
N PRO A 115 -9.97 -4.71 -10.21
CA PRO A 115 -10.79 -4.99 -11.39
C PRO A 115 -10.71 -3.92 -12.49
N ARG A 116 -10.28 -2.70 -12.16
CA ARG A 116 -10.17 -1.58 -13.11
C ARG A 116 -8.72 -1.28 -13.51
N LEU A 117 -7.78 -2.11 -13.06
CA LEU A 117 -6.35 -1.81 -13.26
C LEU A 117 -5.96 -1.72 -14.73
N GLU A 118 -6.63 -2.44 -15.62
CA GLU A 118 -6.38 -2.38 -17.06
C GLU A 118 -6.78 -1.03 -17.64
N ASP A 119 -7.99 -0.56 -17.32
CA ASP A 119 -8.44 0.77 -17.69
C ASP A 119 -7.56 1.85 -17.05
N ASP A 120 -7.30 1.70 -15.74
CA ASP A 120 -6.45 2.63 -15.01
C ASP A 120 -5.03 2.69 -15.59
N ALA A 121 -4.49 1.58 -16.10
CA ALA A 121 -3.15 1.52 -16.71
C ALA A 121 -3.04 2.29 -18.04
N MET A 122 -4.16 2.50 -18.75
CA MET A 122 -4.17 3.34 -19.96
C MET A 122 -4.02 4.82 -19.61
N ASP A 123 -4.62 5.27 -18.51
CA ASP A 123 -4.57 6.66 -18.06
C ASP A 123 -3.38 6.94 -17.12
N PHE A 124 -3.02 5.96 -16.29
CA PHE A 124 -2.03 6.08 -15.22
C PHE A 124 -0.93 5.03 -15.39
N ARG A 125 0.10 5.37 -16.12
CA ARG A 125 1.20 4.45 -16.50
C ARG A 125 1.85 3.71 -15.33
N PHE A 126 1.73 4.22 -14.10
CA PHE A 126 2.31 3.61 -12.91
C PHE A 126 1.32 2.72 -12.13
N ALA A 127 0.05 2.63 -12.54
CA ALA A 127 -0.97 1.93 -11.76
C ALA A 127 -0.59 0.48 -11.39
N PRO A 128 -0.09 -0.38 -12.32
CA PRO A 128 0.34 -1.73 -11.95
C PRO A 128 1.53 -1.73 -10.97
N ALA A 129 2.50 -0.82 -11.17
CA ALA A 129 3.67 -0.70 -10.30
C ALA A 129 3.30 -0.22 -8.89
N VAL A 130 2.37 0.75 -8.78
CA VAL A 130 1.87 1.27 -7.51
C VAL A 130 1.21 0.15 -6.69
N LEU A 131 0.23 -0.55 -7.27
CA LEU A 131 -0.48 -1.62 -6.57
C LEU A 131 0.45 -2.79 -6.25
N GLY A 132 1.27 -3.21 -7.20
CA GLY A 132 2.21 -4.30 -6.98
C GLY A 132 3.21 -3.97 -5.85
N THR A 133 3.83 -2.80 -5.89
CA THR A 133 4.79 -2.38 -4.85
C THR A 133 4.13 -2.29 -3.48
N LEU A 134 2.91 -1.75 -3.40
CA LEU A 134 2.15 -1.72 -2.15
C LEU A 134 1.92 -3.13 -1.60
N LEU A 135 1.45 -4.04 -2.45
CA LEU A 135 1.17 -5.43 -2.05
C LEU A 135 2.44 -6.15 -1.59
N GLY A 136 3.53 -6.05 -2.34
CA GLY A 136 4.81 -6.67 -1.97
C GLY A 136 5.36 -6.17 -0.65
N ARG A 137 5.37 -4.85 -0.43
CA ARG A 137 5.85 -4.25 0.82
C ARG A 137 4.93 -4.53 2.01
N ALA A 138 3.62 -4.47 1.80
CA ALA A 138 2.65 -4.81 2.85
C ALA A 138 2.70 -6.29 3.25
N ALA A 139 2.99 -7.19 2.29
CA ALA A 139 3.22 -8.60 2.56
C ALA A 139 4.52 -8.82 3.34
N ALA A 140 5.62 -8.17 2.95
CA ALA A 140 6.88 -8.20 3.69
C ALA A 140 6.71 -7.75 5.15
N GLY A 141 5.92 -6.70 5.37
CA GLY A 141 5.56 -6.18 6.69
C GLY A 141 4.49 -7.01 7.43
N LYS A 142 4.02 -8.12 6.86
CA LYS A 142 2.94 -8.97 7.40
C LYS A 142 1.62 -8.21 7.66
N GLN A 143 1.39 -7.13 6.95
CA GLN A 143 0.13 -6.39 7.00
C GLN A 143 -0.93 -7.04 6.11
N LEU A 144 -0.50 -7.65 5.01
CA LEU A 144 -1.31 -8.42 4.06
C LEU A 144 -0.68 -9.80 3.85
N GLY A 145 -1.51 -10.78 3.54
CA GLY A 145 -1.04 -12.07 3.01
C GLY A 145 -0.77 -11.95 1.50
N LEU A 146 0.05 -12.84 0.97
CA LEU A 146 0.29 -12.93 -0.48
C LEU A 146 -0.93 -13.46 -1.26
N ASP A 147 -1.92 -14.04 -0.57
CA ASP A 147 -3.22 -14.41 -1.12
C ASP A 147 -3.96 -13.18 -1.68
N VAL A 148 -3.76 -11.99 -1.10
CA VAL A 148 -4.31 -10.73 -1.62
C VAL A 148 -3.70 -10.39 -2.98
N LEU A 149 -2.40 -10.68 -3.21
CA LEU A 149 -1.78 -10.54 -4.53
C LEU A 149 -2.42 -11.48 -5.55
N ALA A 150 -2.63 -12.75 -5.17
CA ALA A 150 -3.29 -13.72 -6.04
C ALA A 150 -4.71 -13.27 -6.38
N ALA A 151 -5.46 -12.79 -5.37
CA ALA A 151 -6.82 -12.28 -5.58
C ALA A 151 -6.84 -11.04 -6.47
N ALA A 152 -5.92 -10.08 -6.27
CA ALA A 152 -5.83 -8.89 -7.09
C ALA A 152 -5.46 -9.22 -8.55
N ALA A 153 -4.47 -10.09 -8.75
CA ALA A 153 -4.06 -10.53 -10.08
C ALA A 153 -5.13 -11.38 -10.77
N GLY A 154 -5.88 -12.19 -10.00
CA GLY A 154 -7.00 -13.00 -10.51
C GLY A 154 -8.21 -12.15 -10.89
N ALA A 155 -8.44 -11.02 -10.21
CA ALA A 155 -9.53 -10.10 -10.54
C ALA A 155 -9.34 -9.41 -11.92
N LEU A 156 -8.10 -9.32 -12.39
CA LEU A 156 -7.70 -8.80 -13.70
C LEU A 156 -7.98 -9.76 -14.87
N GLY A 157 -8.78 -10.76 -14.69
CA GLY A 157 -9.15 -11.70 -15.77
C GLY A 157 -10.55 -12.24 -15.58
N LEU A 158 -11.28 -11.79 -14.54
CA LEU A 158 -12.61 -12.29 -14.23
C LEU A 158 -13.72 -11.58 -15.01
N ASP A 159 -13.49 -10.36 -15.49
CA ASP A 159 -14.44 -9.70 -16.41
C ASP A 159 -14.44 -10.32 -17.81
N ALA A 160 -13.45 -11.20 -18.09
CA ALA A 160 -13.43 -12.04 -19.28
C ALA A 160 -14.64 -13.03 -19.40
N LEU A 161 -15.47 -13.15 -18.38
CA LEU A 161 -16.75 -13.87 -18.52
C LEU A 161 -17.79 -13.06 -19.32
N ASP A 162 -17.63 -11.74 -19.43
CA ASP A 162 -18.32 -10.90 -20.40
C ASP A 162 -17.57 -10.82 -21.75
N ALA A 163 -16.42 -11.48 -21.88
CA ALA A 163 -15.65 -11.61 -23.12
C ALA A 163 -16.37 -12.36 -24.26
N ALA A 164 -17.61 -12.81 -24.04
CA ALA A 164 -18.57 -13.13 -25.14
C ALA A 164 -18.82 -11.89 -26.03
N ALA A 165 -18.34 -10.71 -25.67
CA ALA A 165 -18.44 -9.46 -26.44
C ALA A 165 -17.15 -9.02 -27.15
N GLY A 166 -16.05 -9.80 -27.11
CA GLY A 166 -14.85 -9.55 -27.93
C GLY A 166 -13.88 -8.47 -27.41
N ALA A 167 -13.95 -8.09 -26.14
CA ALA A 167 -12.91 -7.29 -25.51
C ALA A 167 -11.73 -8.19 -25.12
N VAL A 168 -10.61 -8.00 -25.80
CA VAL A 168 -9.38 -8.74 -25.57
C VAL A 168 -8.56 -7.99 -24.54
N GLU A 169 -8.32 -8.61 -23.40
CA GLU A 169 -7.54 -8.01 -22.32
C GLU A 169 -6.09 -8.49 -22.35
N SER A 170 -5.15 -7.54 -22.44
CA SER A 170 -3.72 -7.85 -22.39
C SER A 170 -3.30 -8.31 -21.00
N ALA A 171 -2.48 -9.36 -20.92
CA ALA A 171 -1.86 -9.81 -19.66
C ALA A 171 -0.82 -8.81 -19.13
N ALA A 172 -0.45 -7.76 -19.87
CA ALA A 172 0.61 -6.84 -19.51
C ALA A 172 0.40 -6.12 -18.15
N PRO A 173 -0.78 -5.54 -17.83
CA PRO A 173 -1.01 -4.91 -16.54
C PRO A 173 -0.93 -5.91 -15.37
N ARG A 174 -1.48 -7.12 -15.54
CA ARG A 174 -1.41 -8.20 -14.55
C ARG A 174 0.03 -8.63 -14.29
N ARG A 175 0.81 -8.86 -15.35
CA ARG A 175 2.23 -9.19 -15.23
C ARG A 175 3.03 -8.08 -14.56
N GLY A 176 2.75 -6.83 -14.92
CA GLY A 176 3.35 -5.66 -14.29
C GLY A 176 3.07 -5.59 -12.79
N LEU A 177 1.83 -5.84 -12.36
CA LEU A 177 1.44 -5.89 -10.95
C LEU A 177 2.17 -7.00 -10.20
N VAL A 178 2.18 -8.22 -10.73
CA VAL A 178 2.84 -9.38 -10.10
C VAL A 178 4.34 -9.15 -9.99
N ALA A 179 4.99 -8.69 -11.07
CA ALA A 179 6.43 -8.41 -11.06
C ALA A 179 6.79 -7.32 -10.05
N ALA A 180 6.05 -6.22 -10.01
CA ALA A 180 6.27 -5.14 -9.05
C ALA A 180 6.12 -5.62 -7.60
N ALA A 181 5.13 -6.48 -7.32
CA ALA A 181 4.92 -7.05 -5.99
C ALA A 181 6.08 -7.97 -5.58
N LEU A 182 6.52 -8.85 -6.47
CA LEU A 182 7.62 -9.78 -6.19
C LEU A 182 8.96 -9.05 -6.05
N CYS A 183 9.23 -8.04 -6.89
CA CYS A 183 10.41 -7.19 -6.75
C CYS A 183 10.41 -6.45 -5.41
N ALA A 184 9.30 -5.83 -5.05
CA ALA A 184 9.18 -5.11 -3.79
C ALA A 184 9.31 -6.06 -2.57
N LEU A 185 8.70 -7.25 -2.64
CA LEU A 185 8.86 -8.26 -1.61
C LEU A 185 10.32 -8.71 -1.48
N ARG A 186 10.99 -9.00 -2.63
CA ARG A 186 12.41 -9.38 -2.66
C ARG A 186 13.29 -8.32 -2.01
N ASP A 187 13.05 -7.05 -2.34
CA ASP A 187 13.88 -5.94 -1.84
C ASP A 187 13.73 -5.75 -0.32
N GLU A 188 12.57 -6.12 0.25
CA GLU A 188 12.33 -6.05 1.70
C GLU A 188 12.82 -7.30 2.45
N VAL A 189 12.60 -8.52 1.93
CA VAL A 189 12.90 -9.75 2.66
C VAL A 189 14.23 -10.41 2.23
N GLY A 190 14.79 -10.00 1.10
CA GLY A 190 15.96 -10.58 0.46
C GLY A 190 15.63 -11.75 -0.48
N ALA A 191 16.48 -11.93 -1.51
CA ALA A 191 16.26 -12.93 -2.55
C ALA A 191 16.15 -14.37 -2.00
N GLU A 192 16.93 -14.71 -0.95
CA GLU A 192 16.94 -16.04 -0.33
C GLU A 192 15.60 -16.41 0.33
N ARG A 193 14.81 -15.40 0.76
CA ARG A 193 13.51 -15.61 1.42
C ARG A 193 12.35 -15.51 0.47
N LEU A 194 12.54 -14.98 -0.72
CA LEU A 194 11.47 -14.79 -1.68
C LEU A 194 10.86 -16.11 -2.13
N VAL A 195 11.71 -17.06 -2.58
CA VAL A 195 11.24 -18.38 -3.05
C VAL A 195 10.44 -19.12 -1.98
N PRO A 196 10.93 -19.27 -0.73
CA PRO A 196 10.14 -19.87 0.34
C PRO A 196 8.84 -19.15 0.61
N ALA A 197 8.82 -17.80 0.61
CA ALA A 197 7.61 -17.03 0.88
C ALA A 197 6.52 -17.22 -0.19
N VAL A 198 6.91 -17.26 -1.46
CA VAL A 198 6.01 -17.53 -2.59
C VAL A 198 5.46 -18.95 -2.52
N ALA A 199 6.32 -19.93 -2.21
CA ALA A 199 5.93 -21.34 -2.07
C ALA A 199 4.99 -21.55 -0.87
N GLU A 200 5.28 -20.93 0.28
CA GLU A 200 4.43 -20.98 1.47
C GLU A 200 3.03 -20.37 1.22
N ALA A 201 2.98 -19.31 0.43
CA ALA A 201 1.72 -18.67 0.02
C ALA A 201 0.94 -19.49 -1.01
N GLY A 202 1.54 -20.52 -1.61
CA GLY A 202 0.90 -21.34 -2.62
C GLY A 202 0.55 -20.59 -3.91
N LEU A 203 1.34 -19.55 -4.28
CA LEU A 203 1.10 -18.78 -5.49
C LEU A 203 1.45 -19.59 -6.74
N ASP A 204 0.48 -19.80 -7.61
CA ASP A 204 0.72 -20.34 -8.95
C ASP A 204 1.16 -19.22 -9.91
N LEU A 205 2.45 -18.92 -9.90
CA LEU A 205 3.01 -17.86 -10.72
C LEU A 205 2.88 -18.15 -12.21
N ALA A 206 2.90 -19.43 -12.62
CA ALA A 206 2.70 -19.78 -14.02
C ALA A 206 1.30 -19.39 -14.49
N ALA A 207 0.27 -19.68 -13.68
CA ALA A 207 -1.10 -19.26 -13.97
C ALA A 207 -1.28 -17.74 -13.90
N LEU A 208 -0.68 -17.07 -12.89
CA LEU A 208 -0.79 -15.62 -12.73
C LEU A 208 -0.09 -14.82 -13.84
N LEU A 209 0.94 -15.40 -14.46
CA LEU A 209 1.73 -14.78 -15.54
C LEU A 209 1.36 -15.33 -16.92
N ALA A 210 0.41 -16.25 -17.02
CA ALA A 210 -0.06 -16.75 -18.29
C ALA A 210 -0.57 -15.61 -19.18
N SER A 211 -0.35 -15.74 -20.48
CA SER A 211 -0.87 -14.84 -21.51
C SER A 211 -1.64 -15.65 -22.54
N ASP A 212 -2.54 -15.00 -23.25
CA ASP A 212 -3.17 -15.60 -24.41
C ASP A 212 -2.28 -15.34 -25.64
N PRO A 213 -1.70 -16.38 -26.26
CA PRO A 213 -0.79 -16.20 -27.40
C PRO A 213 -1.48 -15.57 -28.62
N GLU A 214 -2.80 -15.57 -28.69
CA GLU A 214 -3.52 -14.91 -29.80
C GLU A 214 -3.52 -13.39 -29.67
N PHE A 215 -3.40 -12.86 -28.43
CA PHE A 215 -3.50 -11.43 -28.14
C PHE A 215 -2.22 -10.82 -27.55
N ASP A 216 -1.38 -11.69 -26.98
CA ASP A 216 -0.16 -11.30 -26.25
C ASP A 216 1.09 -11.91 -26.93
N ASP A 217 1.12 -11.98 -28.26
CA ASP A 217 2.21 -12.60 -29.04
C ASP A 217 3.57 -11.95 -28.81
N GLU A 218 3.61 -10.68 -28.42
CA GLU A 218 4.83 -9.95 -28.08
C GLU A 218 5.29 -10.16 -26.63
N LEU A 219 4.45 -10.80 -25.76
CA LEU A 219 4.84 -10.99 -24.36
C LEU A 219 5.77 -12.20 -24.21
N LEU A 220 6.80 -12.00 -23.38
CA LEU A 220 7.74 -13.06 -23.02
C LEU A 220 7.02 -14.22 -22.31
N GLU A 221 7.51 -15.44 -22.51
CA GLU A 221 7.14 -16.58 -21.67
C GLU A 221 7.34 -16.25 -20.18
N PRO A 222 6.49 -16.78 -19.24
CA PRO A 222 6.55 -16.44 -17.83
C PRO A 222 7.95 -16.52 -17.19
N ALA A 223 8.70 -17.58 -17.50
CA ALA A 223 10.06 -17.77 -16.98
C ALA A 223 11.03 -16.68 -17.51
N ALA A 224 10.99 -16.39 -18.81
CA ALA A 224 11.81 -15.35 -19.44
C ALA A 224 11.44 -13.95 -18.91
N PHE A 225 10.15 -13.70 -18.69
CA PHE A 225 9.66 -12.46 -18.10
C PHE A 225 10.18 -12.26 -16.68
N LEU A 226 10.09 -13.28 -15.81
CA LEU A 226 10.62 -13.21 -14.44
C LEU A 226 12.13 -13.03 -14.42
N ALA A 227 12.86 -13.75 -15.28
CA ALA A 227 14.31 -13.61 -15.41
C ALA A 227 14.72 -12.18 -15.81
N ALA A 228 13.98 -11.56 -16.74
CA ALA A 228 14.19 -10.16 -17.13
C ALA A 228 13.99 -9.15 -15.96
N GLN A 229 13.22 -9.54 -14.93
CA GLN A 229 13.03 -8.76 -13.70
C GLN A 229 14.02 -9.15 -12.58
N GLY A 230 14.96 -10.04 -12.85
CA GLY A 230 15.87 -10.59 -11.83
C GLY A 230 15.17 -11.45 -10.79
N LEU A 231 14.10 -12.14 -11.19
CA LEU A 231 13.25 -13.00 -10.38
C LEU A 231 13.36 -14.48 -10.83
N ASP A 232 14.50 -14.84 -11.42
CA ASP A 232 14.83 -16.19 -11.87
C ASP A 232 14.77 -17.17 -10.68
N GLY A 233 14.30 -18.39 -10.97
CA GLY A 233 14.16 -19.45 -9.95
C GLY A 233 12.86 -19.44 -9.16
N LEU A 234 11.89 -18.61 -9.53
CA LEU A 234 10.53 -18.61 -8.96
C LEU A 234 9.56 -19.57 -9.67
N LEU A 235 9.90 -20.04 -10.88
CA LEU A 235 9.14 -21.02 -11.66
C LEU A 235 9.88 -22.35 -11.77
#